data_72afb90c04745553300fbf15492a6b43
#
_entry.id   72afb90c04745553300fbf15492a6b43
#
_cell.length_a   1.000
_cell.length_b   1.000
_cell.length_c   1.000
_cell.angle_alpha   90.00
_cell.angle_beta   90.00
_cell.angle_gamma   90.00
#
_symmetry.space_group_name_H-M   'P 1'
#
loop_
_entity.id
_entity.type
_entity.pdbx_description
1 polymer ?
#
loop_
_entity_poly.entity_id
_entity_poly.type
_entity_poly.pdbx_seq_one_letter_code
_entity_poly.pdbx_strand_id
1 'polypeptide(L)'
;MKKEIHIDGNAFEYTEVALFHGRKLIDRKISKENLEILNGILQKTNCIYGLIFGTLLGAIREGNFIEHDEDVDIYMLSEFKTDLLRLLPFLREKGIELIRFEDNLISVMRNNEYIDIYFFEPQRKWYFKKLRVHDNKYEMDAISLENPIKVLFLGMNIPIPSNARKLLRKTYGKNWKVPIKNSHALPNSFKSVLKTKFQWLKR
;
A
#
# COMPACT_ATOMS: atom_id res chain seq x y z
N MET A 1 1.82 -8.65 -19.90
CA MET A 1 0.81 -8.51 -20.97
C MET A 1 0.46 -7.03 -21.11
N LYS A 2 0.32 -6.48 -22.36
CA LYS A 2 -0.16 -5.10 -22.52
C LYS A 2 -1.64 -5.03 -22.15
N LYS A 3 -2.01 -4.03 -21.39
CA LYS A 3 -3.37 -3.71 -20.94
C LYS A 3 -3.64 -2.22 -21.10
N GLU A 4 -4.88 -1.84 -21.00
CA GLU A 4 -5.34 -0.47 -21.14
C GLU A 4 -6.36 -0.15 -20.04
N ILE A 5 -6.32 1.08 -19.54
CA ILE A 5 -7.35 1.70 -18.72
C ILE A 5 -7.74 3.04 -19.33
N HIS A 6 -8.92 3.55 -18.96
CA HIS A 6 -9.37 4.87 -19.41
C HIS A 6 -9.29 5.88 -18.28
N ILE A 7 -8.63 7.00 -18.54
CA ILE A 7 -8.49 8.13 -17.60
C ILE A 7 -9.13 9.35 -18.27
N ASP A 8 -10.24 9.83 -17.71
CA ASP A 8 -11.01 10.95 -18.27
C ASP A 8 -11.31 10.78 -19.78
N GLY A 9 -11.64 9.53 -20.19
CA GLY A 9 -11.96 9.19 -21.58
C GLY A 9 -10.76 8.92 -22.49
N ASN A 10 -9.54 9.15 -22.01
CA ASN A 10 -8.31 8.86 -22.77
C ASN A 10 -7.75 7.49 -22.41
N ALA A 11 -7.31 6.73 -23.41
CA ALA A 11 -6.66 5.45 -23.21
C ALA A 11 -5.27 5.63 -22.58
N PHE A 12 -4.98 4.85 -21.53
CA PHE A 12 -3.67 4.77 -20.89
C PHE A 12 -3.20 3.33 -20.92
N GLU A 13 -2.25 3.03 -21.81
CA GLU A 13 -1.65 1.70 -21.92
C GLU A 13 -0.62 1.45 -20.83
N TYR A 14 -0.56 0.21 -20.33
CA TYR A 14 0.47 -0.24 -19.39
C TYR A 14 0.84 -1.69 -19.62
N THR A 15 1.99 -2.11 -19.11
CA THR A 15 2.43 -3.50 -19.14
C THR A 15 2.22 -4.14 -17.78
N GLU A 16 1.31 -5.11 -17.73
CA GLU A 16 1.08 -5.87 -16.49
C GLU A 16 2.28 -6.74 -16.15
N VAL A 17 2.71 -6.66 -14.88
CA VAL A 17 3.76 -7.50 -14.31
C VAL A 17 3.16 -8.47 -13.31
N ALA A 18 3.49 -9.75 -13.43
CA ALA A 18 3.08 -10.75 -12.45
C ALA A 18 3.83 -10.53 -11.13
N LEU A 19 3.07 -10.23 -10.08
CA LEU A 19 3.58 -10.07 -8.73
C LEU A 19 3.17 -11.30 -7.91
N PHE A 20 4.12 -11.92 -7.23
CA PHE A 20 3.89 -13.08 -6.38
C PHE A 20 4.81 -13.03 -5.16
N HIS A 21 4.36 -13.61 -4.06
CA HIS A 21 5.17 -13.70 -2.85
C HIS A 21 6.45 -14.52 -3.08
N GLY A 22 7.57 -14.04 -2.57
CA GLY A 22 8.88 -14.64 -2.80
C GLY A 22 9.53 -14.24 -4.12
N ARG A 23 8.97 -13.25 -4.83
CA ARG A 23 9.55 -12.76 -6.08
C ARG A 23 10.98 -12.24 -5.88
N LYS A 24 11.17 -11.42 -4.85
CA LYS A 24 12.47 -10.85 -4.48
C LYS A 24 12.35 -10.13 -3.13
N LEU A 25 13.47 -9.93 -2.49
CA LEU A 25 13.57 -9.01 -1.36
C LEU A 25 13.65 -7.56 -1.83
N ILE A 26 13.16 -6.65 -1.03
CA ILE A 26 13.16 -5.21 -1.29
C ILE A 26 14.59 -4.66 -1.42
N ASP A 27 14.86 -3.93 -2.50
CA ASP A 27 16.02 -3.04 -2.54
C ASP A 27 15.68 -1.74 -1.81
N ARG A 28 16.21 -1.60 -0.60
CA ARG A 28 15.88 -0.48 0.28
C ARG A 28 16.23 0.88 -0.30
N LYS A 29 17.29 0.97 -1.10
CA LYS A 29 17.72 2.23 -1.73
C LYS A 29 16.75 2.64 -2.83
N ILE A 30 16.46 1.72 -3.75
CA ILE A 30 15.56 1.99 -4.88
C ILE A 30 14.14 2.24 -4.37
N SER A 31 13.66 1.43 -3.42
CA SER A 31 12.33 1.59 -2.82
C SER A 31 12.18 2.91 -2.07
N LYS A 32 13.24 3.36 -1.36
CA LYS A 32 13.27 4.70 -0.77
C LYS A 32 13.13 5.79 -1.84
N GLU A 33 13.92 5.72 -2.91
CA GLU A 33 13.86 6.70 -4.01
C GLU A 33 12.46 6.72 -4.66
N ASN A 34 11.86 5.55 -4.91
CA ASN A 34 10.53 5.43 -5.47
C ASN A 34 9.46 6.04 -4.55
N LEU A 35 9.55 5.74 -3.26
CA LEU A 35 8.64 6.30 -2.25
C LEU A 35 8.82 7.81 -2.11
N GLU A 36 10.04 8.33 -2.20
CA GLU A 36 10.36 9.76 -2.19
C GLU A 36 9.70 10.50 -3.36
N ILE A 37 9.80 9.95 -4.57
CA ILE A 37 9.16 10.50 -5.77
C ILE A 37 7.65 10.51 -5.60
N LEU A 38 7.05 9.38 -5.26
CA LEU A 38 5.59 9.25 -5.11
C LEU A 38 5.07 10.16 -3.99
N ASN A 39 5.69 10.14 -2.81
CA ASN A 39 5.32 10.99 -1.68
C ASN A 39 5.44 12.47 -2.03
N GLY A 40 6.50 12.89 -2.72
CA GLY A 40 6.70 14.27 -3.15
C GLY A 40 5.62 14.77 -4.15
N ILE A 41 5.08 13.86 -4.95
CA ILE A 41 3.95 14.15 -5.85
C ILE A 41 2.64 14.23 -5.05
N LEU A 42 2.35 13.22 -4.25
CA LEU A 42 1.09 13.15 -3.49
C LEU A 42 0.96 14.27 -2.45
N GLN A 43 2.05 14.75 -1.86
CA GLN A 43 2.02 15.89 -0.93
C GLN A 43 1.55 17.22 -1.57
N LYS A 44 1.58 17.32 -2.90
CA LYS A 44 1.09 18.48 -3.65
C LYS A 44 -0.39 18.37 -4.02
N THR A 45 -1.05 17.31 -3.61
CA THR A 45 -2.47 17.03 -3.84
C THR A 45 -3.26 17.11 -2.54
N ASN A 46 -4.57 16.99 -2.64
CA ASN A 46 -5.47 16.84 -1.49
C ASN A 46 -5.71 15.39 -1.12
N CYS A 47 -4.99 14.43 -1.74
CA CYS A 47 -5.18 13.01 -1.47
C CYS A 47 -4.86 12.64 -0.03
N ILE A 48 -5.73 11.88 0.59
CA ILE A 48 -5.49 11.29 1.91
C ILE A 48 -4.88 9.91 1.69
N TYR A 49 -3.64 9.75 2.12
CA TYR A 49 -2.84 8.53 1.97
C TYR A 49 -1.86 8.37 3.14
N GLY A 50 -1.18 7.24 3.20
CA GLY A 50 -0.10 7.02 4.16
C GLY A 50 0.43 5.59 4.13
N LEU A 51 1.51 5.34 4.88
CA LEU A 51 2.08 4.00 4.99
C LEU A 51 1.10 3.03 5.66
N ILE A 52 1.11 1.77 5.21
CA ILE A 52 0.25 0.73 5.75
C ILE A 52 1.02 -0.61 5.83
N PHE A 53 0.44 -1.63 6.43
CA PHE A 53 0.93 -3.00 6.49
C PHE A 53 2.43 -3.13 6.85
N GLY A 54 3.20 -3.85 6.05
CA GLY A 54 4.63 -4.13 6.26
C GLY A 54 5.45 -2.85 6.36
N THR A 55 5.23 -1.93 5.45
CA THR A 55 5.95 -0.65 5.43
C THR A 55 5.67 0.21 6.66
N LEU A 56 4.41 0.27 7.13
CA LEU A 56 4.07 0.94 8.40
C LEU A 56 4.73 0.26 9.60
N LEU A 57 4.76 -1.08 9.62
CA LEU A 57 5.41 -1.84 10.69
C LEU A 57 6.90 -1.53 10.74
N GLY A 58 7.58 -1.55 9.60
CA GLY A 58 8.99 -1.20 9.49
C GLY A 58 9.27 0.24 9.93
N ALA A 59 8.46 1.20 9.48
CA ALA A 59 8.61 2.61 9.83
C ALA A 59 8.50 2.86 11.35
N ILE A 60 7.55 2.22 12.03
CA ILE A 60 7.32 2.43 13.48
C ILE A 60 8.25 1.61 14.36
N ARG A 61 8.65 0.41 13.91
CA ARG A 61 9.44 -0.53 14.71
C ARG A 61 10.93 -0.35 14.49
N GLU A 62 11.36 -0.17 13.24
CA GLU A 62 12.75 -0.22 12.83
C GLU A 62 13.30 1.11 12.31
N GLY A 63 12.40 2.07 11.98
CA GLY A 63 12.78 3.28 11.26
C GLY A 63 13.28 3.02 9.84
N ASN A 64 13.04 1.80 9.31
CA ASN A 64 13.48 1.33 8.01
C ASN A 64 12.45 0.35 7.43
N PHE A 65 12.61 -0.05 6.17
CA PHE A 65 11.89 -1.20 5.62
C PHE A 65 12.28 -2.48 6.36
N ILE A 66 11.34 -3.40 6.52
CA ILE A 66 11.58 -4.72 7.10
C ILE A 66 12.55 -5.49 6.20
N GLU A 67 13.47 -6.25 6.80
CA GLU A 67 14.51 -6.98 6.07
C GLU A 67 13.98 -7.99 5.05
N HIS A 68 12.83 -8.58 5.35
CA HIS A 68 12.22 -9.63 4.52
C HIS A 68 10.98 -9.15 3.76
N ASP A 69 10.81 -7.84 3.64
CA ASP A 69 9.74 -7.26 2.83
C ASP A 69 10.06 -7.36 1.34
N GLU A 70 9.04 -7.27 0.50
CA GLU A 70 9.16 -7.45 -0.95
C GLU A 70 8.71 -6.20 -1.72
N ASP A 71 8.02 -5.30 -1.04
CA ASP A 71 7.35 -4.12 -1.61
C ASP A 71 7.20 -2.99 -0.61
N VAL A 72 6.64 -1.90 -1.09
CA VAL A 72 6.19 -0.77 -0.27
C VAL A 72 4.68 -0.72 -0.30
N ASP A 73 4.06 -0.69 0.88
CA ASP A 73 2.61 -0.61 1.04
C ASP A 73 2.18 0.80 1.44
N ILE A 74 1.28 1.41 0.68
CA ILE A 74 0.56 2.62 1.08
C ILE A 74 -0.95 2.43 0.98
N TYR A 75 -1.70 3.12 1.81
CA TYR A 75 -3.14 3.26 1.65
C TYR A 75 -3.49 4.60 1.04
N MET A 76 -4.63 4.64 0.38
CA MET A 76 -5.30 5.85 -0.08
C MET A 76 -6.79 5.68 0.12
N LEU A 77 -7.52 6.76 0.46
CA LEU A 77 -8.98 6.69 0.47
C LEU A 77 -9.51 6.57 -0.95
N SER A 78 -10.50 5.71 -1.16
CA SER A 78 -11.01 5.35 -2.49
C SER A 78 -11.56 6.53 -3.29
N GLU A 79 -12.03 7.58 -2.61
CA GLU A 79 -12.48 8.82 -3.24
C GLU A 79 -11.38 9.54 -4.06
N PHE A 80 -10.10 9.30 -3.74
CA PHE A 80 -8.95 9.87 -4.46
C PHE A 80 -8.38 8.94 -5.55
N LYS A 81 -9.05 7.80 -5.85
CA LYS A 81 -8.57 6.87 -6.88
C LYS A 81 -8.45 7.55 -8.24
N THR A 82 -9.46 8.33 -8.64
CA THR A 82 -9.45 9.05 -9.91
C THR A 82 -8.33 10.09 -9.96
N ASP A 83 -8.06 10.78 -8.85
CA ASP A 83 -6.96 11.74 -8.78
C ASP A 83 -5.60 11.06 -8.94
N LEU A 84 -5.40 9.88 -8.33
CA LEU A 84 -4.19 9.09 -8.56
C LEU A 84 -4.07 8.66 -10.03
N LEU A 85 -5.16 8.22 -10.66
CA LEU A 85 -5.13 7.83 -12.08
C LEU A 85 -4.68 8.99 -12.97
N ARG A 86 -5.15 10.20 -12.71
CA ARG A 86 -4.72 11.42 -13.43
C ARG A 86 -3.23 11.74 -13.26
N LEU A 87 -2.61 11.25 -12.20
CA LEU A 87 -1.17 11.41 -11.98
C LEU A 87 -0.31 10.36 -12.69
N LEU A 88 -0.90 9.27 -13.20
CA LEU A 88 -0.11 8.20 -13.85
C LEU A 88 0.74 8.67 -15.04
N PRO A 89 0.27 9.56 -15.94
CA PRO A 89 1.15 10.10 -17.00
C PRO A 89 2.36 10.83 -16.43
N PHE A 90 2.16 11.62 -15.39
CA PHE A 90 3.26 12.35 -14.73
C PHE A 90 4.20 11.43 -13.95
N LEU A 91 3.68 10.37 -13.32
CA LEU A 91 4.50 9.33 -12.68
C LEU A 91 5.37 8.62 -13.71
N ARG A 92 4.83 8.32 -14.90
CA ARG A 92 5.57 7.75 -16.03
C ARG A 92 6.74 8.62 -16.48
N GLU A 93 6.58 9.94 -16.53
CA GLU A 93 7.69 10.88 -16.82
C GLU A 93 8.81 10.80 -15.77
N LYS A 94 8.52 10.34 -14.56
CA LYS A 94 9.49 10.06 -13.49
C LYS A 94 10.01 8.62 -13.51
N GLY A 95 9.65 7.84 -14.54
CA GLY A 95 10.03 6.45 -14.69
C GLY A 95 9.24 5.48 -13.81
N ILE A 96 8.13 5.93 -13.17
CA ILE A 96 7.24 5.08 -12.37
C ILE A 96 6.08 4.63 -13.27
N GLU A 97 6.04 3.35 -13.61
CA GLU A 97 5.05 2.75 -14.49
C GLU A 97 3.93 2.05 -13.72
N LEU A 98 2.70 2.13 -14.23
CA LEU A 98 1.61 1.27 -13.78
C LEU A 98 1.91 -0.17 -14.21
N ILE A 99 1.81 -1.13 -13.28
CA ILE A 99 2.09 -2.55 -13.54
C ILE A 99 0.95 -3.49 -13.13
N ARG A 100 0.03 -3.03 -12.30
CA ARG A 100 -1.17 -3.76 -11.88
C ARG A 100 -2.30 -2.78 -11.62
N PHE A 101 -3.48 -3.12 -12.10
CA PHE A 101 -4.69 -2.35 -11.88
C PHE A 101 -5.85 -3.28 -11.48
N GLU A 102 -6.33 -3.12 -10.27
CA GLU A 102 -7.47 -3.84 -9.69
C GLU A 102 -8.43 -2.83 -9.04
N ASP A 103 -9.62 -3.29 -8.66
CA ASP A 103 -10.64 -2.39 -8.08
C ASP A 103 -10.14 -1.66 -6.83
N ASN A 104 -9.47 -2.39 -5.93
CA ASN A 104 -9.02 -1.86 -4.64
C ASN A 104 -7.51 -1.79 -4.49
N LEU A 105 -6.75 -2.00 -5.58
CA LEU A 105 -5.30 -2.04 -5.55
C LEU A 105 -4.71 -1.62 -6.89
N ILE A 106 -3.80 -0.68 -6.84
CA ILE A 106 -2.93 -0.32 -7.97
C ILE A 106 -1.49 -0.55 -7.54
N SER A 107 -0.67 -1.09 -8.44
CA SER A 107 0.76 -1.20 -8.21
C SER A 107 1.52 -0.41 -9.26
N VAL A 108 2.47 0.38 -8.80
CA VAL A 108 3.38 1.14 -9.64
C VAL A 108 4.81 0.68 -9.40
N MET A 109 5.66 0.69 -10.44
CA MET A 109 7.02 0.14 -10.38
C MET A 109 8.02 1.08 -11.04
N ARG A 110 9.21 1.16 -10.45
CA ARG A 110 10.41 1.76 -11.05
C ARG A 110 11.63 0.96 -10.63
N ASN A 111 12.52 0.68 -11.57
CA ASN A 111 13.75 -0.09 -11.32
C ASN A 111 13.50 -1.43 -10.61
N ASN A 112 12.46 -2.15 -11.04
CA ASN A 112 12.05 -3.46 -10.50
C ASN A 112 11.60 -3.47 -9.03
N GLU A 113 11.44 -2.30 -8.37
CA GLU A 113 10.82 -2.13 -7.06
C GLU A 113 9.44 -1.53 -7.21
N TYR A 114 8.44 -2.08 -6.52
CA TYR A 114 7.06 -1.65 -6.67
C TYR A 114 6.45 -1.14 -5.36
N ILE A 115 5.45 -0.29 -5.54
CA ILE A 115 4.64 0.26 -4.47
C ILE A 115 3.20 -0.18 -4.71
N ASP A 116 2.63 -0.85 -3.72
CA ASP A 116 1.22 -1.23 -3.68
C ASP A 116 0.40 -0.10 -3.04
N ILE A 117 -0.61 0.37 -3.76
CA ILE A 117 -1.53 1.43 -3.33
C ILE A 117 -2.91 0.83 -3.11
N TYR A 118 -3.27 0.63 -1.84
CA TYR A 118 -4.53 0.03 -1.43
C TYR A 118 -5.61 1.10 -1.26
N PHE A 119 -6.73 0.98 -1.97
CA PHE A 119 -7.86 1.88 -1.82
C PHE A 119 -8.81 1.41 -0.73
N PHE A 120 -8.99 2.25 0.27
CA PHE A 120 -9.87 1.99 1.40
C PHE A 120 -11.20 2.68 1.22
N GLU A 121 -12.27 1.90 1.18
CA GLU A 121 -13.63 2.38 0.99
C GLU A 121 -14.36 2.56 2.32
N PRO A 122 -15.14 3.66 2.47
CA PRO A 122 -15.97 3.85 3.64
C PRO A 122 -17.12 2.83 3.66
N GLN A 123 -17.24 2.11 4.78
CA GLN A 123 -18.39 1.26 5.05
C GLN A 123 -19.38 2.02 5.94
N ARG A 124 -20.57 2.26 5.42
CA ARG A 124 -21.68 2.82 6.21
C ARG A 124 -22.30 1.71 7.06
N LYS A 125 -21.87 1.55 8.31
CA LYS A 125 -22.61 0.85 9.36
C LYS A 125 -23.13 1.87 10.35
N TRP A 126 -24.35 1.71 10.78
CA TRP A 126 -25.23 2.66 11.47
C TRP A 126 -24.59 3.48 12.62
N TYR A 127 -23.56 2.95 13.31
CA TYR A 127 -22.94 3.62 14.48
C TYR A 127 -21.44 3.93 14.34
N PHE A 128 -20.71 3.30 13.39
CA PHE A 128 -19.27 3.47 13.27
C PHE A 128 -18.88 3.56 11.81
N LYS A 129 -18.17 4.62 11.45
CA LYS A 129 -17.53 4.73 10.15
C LYS A 129 -16.26 3.87 10.17
N LYS A 130 -16.25 2.84 9.36
CA LYS A 130 -15.09 1.96 9.16
C LYS A 130 -14.68 2.00 7.70
N LEU A 131 -13.39 1.87 7.46
CA LEU A 131 -12.83 1.77 6.13
C LEU A 131 -12.42 0.33 5.87
N ARG A 132 -12.64 -0.15 4.67
CA ARG A 132 -12.36 -1.52 4.26
C ARG A 132 -11.58 -1.55 2.96
N VAL A 133 -10.78 -2.58 2.82
CA VAL A 133 -10.09 -2.94 1.59
C VAL A 133 -10.22 -4.44 1.35
N HIS A 134 -10.18 -4.87 0.10
CA HIS A 134 -10.29 -6.26 -0.32
C HIS A 134 -11.52 -7.00 0.24
N ASP A 135 -12.71 -6.71 -0.28
CA ASP A 135 -13.95 -7.45 0.03
C ASP A 135 -14.18 -7.69 1.52
N ASN A 136 -13.93 -6.67 2.34
CA ASN A 136 -14.13 -6.71 3.79
C ASN A 136 -13.09 -7.51 4.61
N LYS A 137 -11.97 -7.91 4.04
CA LYS A 137 -10.94 -8.67 4.77
C LYS A 137 -10.18 -7.81 5.79
N TYR A 138 -10.01 -6.52 5.50
CA TYR A 138 -9.39 -5.58 6.43
C TYR A 138 -10.36 -4.46 6.77
N GLU A 139 -10.79 -4.45 8.02
CA GLU A 139 -11.61 -3.41 8.59
C GLU A 139 -10.77 -2.54 9.52
N MET A 140 -10.64 -1.26 9.17
CA MET A 140 -9.86 -0.29 9.92
C MET A 140 -10.73 0.84 10.44
N ASP A 141 -10.27 1.48 11.52
CA ASP A 141 -10.91 2.67 12.06
C ASP A 141 -10.78 3.83 11.05
N ALA A 142 -11.90 4.32 10.56
CA ALA A 142 -11.95 5.39 9.59
C ALA A 142 -11.23 6.65 10.08
N ILE A 143 -11.44 7.05 11.33
CA ILE A 143 -10.83 8.25 11.93
C ILE A 143 -9.31 8.21 11.80
N SER A 144 -8.72 7.02 12.00
CA SER A 144 -7.27 6.85 11.95
C SER A 144 -6.69 7.05 10.55
N LEU A 145 -7.40 6.62 9.51
CA LEU A 145 -6.96 6.72 8.11
C LEU A 145 -7.33 8.07 7.49
N GLU A 146 -8.47 8.63 7.86
CA GLU A 146 -8.94 9.94 7.37
C GLU A 146 -8.16 11.12 7.93
N ASN A 147 -7.53 10.95 9.11
CA ASN A 147 -6.74 11.96 9.78
C ASN A 147 -5.31 11.48 10.02
N PRO A 148 -4.52 11.30 8.97
CA PRO A 148 -3.13 10.87 9.10
C PRO A 148 -2.28 11.90 9.83
N ILE A 149 -1.23 11.41 10.50
CA ILE A 149 -0.17 12.24 11.06
C ILE A 149 1.10 12.03 10.25
N LYS A 150 1.97 13.06 10.18
CA LYS A 150 3.27 12.94 9.52
C LYS A 150 4.34 12.46 10.50
N VAL A 151 5.17 11.53 10.04
CA VAL A 151 6.37 11.07 10.76
C VAL A 151 7.59 11.17 9.87
N LEU A 152 8.76 11.29 10.50
CA LEU A 152 10.02 11.20 9.77
C LEU A 152 10.35 9.73 9.51
N PHE A 153 10.41 9.34 8.24
CA PHE A 153 10.78 7.99 7.81
C PHE A 153 11.77 8.08 6.65
N LEU A 154 12.94 7.48 6.81
CA LEU A 154 14.04 7.49 5.83
C LEU A 154 14.43 8.89 5.32
N GLY A 155 14.30 9.92 6.18
CA GLY A 155 14.61 11.31 5.86
C GLY A 155 13.47 12.11 5.22
N MET A 156 12.30 11.50 4.98
CA MET A 156 11.12 12.19 4.44
C MET A 156 9.99 12.29 5.47
N ASN A 157 9.23 13.38 5.44
CA ASN A 157 7.97 13.48 6.17
C ASN A 157 6.90 12.74 5.39
N ILE A 158 6.37 11.65 5.95
CA ILE A 158 5.38 10.81 5.29
C ILE A 158 4.15 10.58 6.18
N PRO A 159 2.94 10.58 5.63
CA PRO A 159 1.74 10.31 6.40
C PRO A 159 1.67 8.85 6.88
N ILE A 160 1.13 8.66 8.08
CA ILE A 160 0.76 7.37 8.65
C ILE A 160 -0.60 7.48 9.33
N PRO A 161 -1.33 6.39 9.56
CA PRO A 161 -2.56 6.41 10.36
C PRO A 161 -2.34 7.01 11.75
N SER A 162 -3.20 7.92 12.21
CA SER A 162 -3.03 8.59 13.51
C SER A 162 -2.94 7.62 14.70
N ASN A 163 -3.62 6.47 14.61
CA ASN A 163 -3.55 5.40 15.61
C ASN A 163 -2.67 4.21 15.17
N ALA A 164 -1.55 4.48 14.48
CA ALA A 164 -0.69 3.45 13.87
C ALA A 164 -0.34 2.29 14.82
N ARG A 165 0.03 2.57 16.07
CA ARG A 165 0.37 1.52 17.06
C ARG A 165 -0.82 0.60 17.40
N LYS A 166 -2.03 1.15 17.50
CA LYS A 166 -3.25 0.36 17.73
C LYS A 166 -3.56 -0.50 16.51
N LEU A 167 -3.38 0.07 15.32
CA LEU A 167 -3.53 -0.63 14.06
C LEU A 167 -2.56 -1.81 13.96
N LEU A 168 -1.26 -1.58 14.17
CA LEU A 168 -0.22 -2.61 14.15
C LEU A 168 -0.49 -3.72 15.16
N ARG A 169 -0.92 -3.38 16.38
CA ARG A 169 -1.31 -4.37 17.38
C ARG A 169 -2.51 -5.22 16.95
N LYS A 170 -3.48 -4.63 16.26
CA LYS A 170 -4.64 -5.35 15.72
C LYS A 170 -4.24 -6.27 14.56
N THR A 171 -3.34 -5.82 13.69
CA THR A 171 -2.93 -6.53 12.48
C THR A 171 -1.93 -7.67 12.80
N TYR A 172 -0.93 -7.39 13.62
CA TYR A 172 0.20 -8.29 13.89
C TYR A 172 0.19 -8.92 15.29
N GLY A 173 -0.80 -8.57 16.13
CA GLY A 173 -0.94 -9.10 17.49
C GLY A 173 -0.16 -8.31 18.54
N LYS A 174 -0.23 -8.79 19.81
CA LYS A 174 0.34 -8.06 20.96
C LYS A 174 1.86 -7.88 20.88
N ASN A 175 2.54 -8.85 20.28
CA ASN A 175 4.00 -8.92 20.19
C ASN A 175 4.57 -8.30 18.90
N TRP A 176 3.82 -7.46 18.19
CA TRP A 176 4.21 -6.86 16.91
C TRP A 176 5.55 -6.11 16.94
N LYS A 177 5.99 -5.67 18.12
CA LYS A 177 7.27 -4.96 18.32
C LYS A 177 8.49 -5.89 18.26
N VAL A 178 8.30 -7.19 18.43
CA VAL A 178 9.38 -8.18 18.41
C VAL A 178 9.50 -8.74 17.00
N PRO A 179 10.62 -8.53 16.30
CA PRO A 179 10.87 -9.16 15.01
C PRO A 179 10.82 -10.68 15.15
N ILE A 180 10.05 -11.36 14.31
CA ILE A 180 10.01 -12.80 14.28
C ILE A 180 10.95 -13.25 13.17
N LYS A 181 12.10 -13.83 13.53
CA LYS A 181 13.00 -14.45 12.56
C LYS A 181 12.28 -15.63 11.89
N ASN A 182 12.31 -15.67 10.57
CA ASN A 182 11.69 -16.72 9.75
C ASN A 182 10.16 -16.77 9.75
N SER A 183 9.49 -15.67 9.98
CA SER A 183 8.03 -15.68 9.86
C SER A 183 7.54 -15.50 8.43
N HIS A 184 7.67 -16.52 7.59
CA HIS A 184 6.57 -16.87 6.69
C HIS A 184 5.29 -17.22 7.49
N ALA A 185 5.33 -17.05 8.81
CA ALA A 185 4.24 -17.27 9.75
C ALA A 185 3.57 -15.96 10.13
N LEU A 186 2.87 -15.36 9.19
CA LEU A 186 1.83 -14.40 9.51
C LEU A 186 0.85 -15.03 10.51
N PRO A 187 0.30 -14.27 11.49
CA PRO A 187 -0.74 -14.75 12.38
C PRO A 187 -1.83 -15.48 11.59
N ASN A 188 -2.50 -16.46 12.19
CA ASN A 188 -3.52 -17.26 11.48
C ASN A 188 -4.59 -16.42 10.77
N SER A 189 -4.91 -15.23 11.28
CA SER A 189 -5.76 -14.24 10.62
C SER A 189 -5.15 -13.69 9.31
N PHE A 190 -3.84 -13.55 9.24
CA PHE A 190 -3.13 -13.07 8.06
C PHE A 190 -2.88 -14.20 7.04
N LYS A 191 -2.59 -15.42 7.54
CA LYS A 191 -2.44 -16.62 6.70
C LYS A 191 -3.74 -16.97 5.97
N SER A 192 -4.89 -16.79 6.59
CA SER A 192 -6.18 -17.04 5.95
C SER A 192 -6.46 -16.04 4.82
N VAL A 193 -6.03 -14.80 5.00
CA VAL A 193 -6.19 -13.72 4.02
C VAL A 193 -5.26 -13.91 2.82
N LEU A 194 -3.99 -14.28 3.05
CA LEU A 194 -3.07 -14.59 1.96
C LEU A 194 -3.44 -15.90 1.23
N LYS A 195 -3.88 -16.96 1.92
CA LYS A 195 -4.34 -18.19 1.27
C LYS A 195 -5.49 -17.95 0.28
N THR A 196 -6.40 -17.04 0.60
CA THR A 196 -7.48 -16.66 -0.34
C THR A 196 -6.97 -15.81 -1.51
N LYS A 197 -5.96 -14.95 -1.32
CA LYS A 197 -5.30 -14.20 -2.41
C LYS A 197 -4.71 -15.17 -3.46
N PHE A 198 -4.18 -16.33 -3.04
CA PHE A 198 -3.55 -17.33 -3.92
C PHE A 198 -4.49 -18.37 -4.54
N GLN A 199 -5.69 -18.56 -4.02
CA GLN A 199 -6.66 -19.50 -4.62
C GLN A 199 -7.33 -18.94 -5.88
N TRP A 200 -7.37 -17.63 -6.08
CA TRP A 200 -7.92 -16.98 -7.28
C TRP A 200 -6.96 -17.00 -8.47
N LEU A 201 -5.65 -17.19 -8.24
CA LEU A 201 -4.64 -17.31 -9.31
C LEU A 201 -4.54 -18.71 -9.92
N LYS A 202 -5.37 -19.66 -9.47
CA LYS A 202 -5.39 -21.07 -9.96
C LYS A 202 -6.69 -21.43 -10.68
N ARG A 203 -7.49 -20.45 -11.13
CA ARG A 203 -8.62 -20.69 -12.01
C ARG A 203 -8.55 -19.83 -13.26
#